data_baf34b4464692e4eebc0011854df7f29
#
_entry.id   baf34b4464692e4eebc0011854df7f29
#
_cell.length_a   1.000
_cell.length_b   1.000
_cell.length_c   1.000
_cell.angle_alpha   90.00
_cell.angle_beta   90.00
_cell.angle_gamma   90.00
#
_symmetry.space_group_name_H-M   'P 1'
#
loop_
_entity.id
_entity.type
_entity.pdbx_description
1 polymer ?
#
loop_
_entity_poly.entity_id
_entity_poly.type
_entity_poly.pdbx_seq_one_letter_code
_entity_poly.pdbx_strand_id
1 'polypeptide(L)'
;MTPTRPQTGTGSTVATPSPPAPATRLLVVVATTALSLPFVYYVFVVAALSTGVGGAGLLLLAVPVGLASWVCRAVMRSASPSAGGVGGLAPVVATVAWAVHSLAPSLFAPAPPVLVGAVAALLAGAVAALALPRAWRLAGVLVLVVLGVAGWLSHRAAEQASWQEAQAALTRPYVLDVPDLEPYDVVVGEENSSAAYSAPGISVTVLTYPPGSITLPPEVSPCDVHSTAPEVPGVDVRCAVPGVPEGWLVVVESRPAPEADVAALAATAVPMPDDAFQRWAG
;
A
#
# COMPACT_ATOMS: atom_id res chain seq x y z
N MET A 1 94.10 -4.02 11.05
CA MET A 1 93.48 -4.59 9.82
C MET A 1 92.19 -5.25 10.24
N THR A 2 91.12 -4.54 10.05
CA THR A 2 89.72 -5.02 10.41
C THR A 2 89.05 -5.45 9.09
N PRO A 3 88.51 -6.66 8.95
CA PRO A 3 87.84 -7.10 7.76
C PRO A 3 86.44 -6.52 7.65
N THR A 4 86.16 -5.79 6.57
CA THR A 4 84.88 -5.26 6.14
C THR A 4 84.00 -6.42 5.64
N ARG A 5 82.84 -6.63 6.30
CA ARG A 5 81.84 -7.65 5.96
C ARG A 5 80.91 -7.10 4.88
N PRO A 6 80.68 -7.75 3.72
CA PRO A 6 79.77 -7.28 2.70
C PRO A 6 78.32 -7.55 3.19
N GLN A 7 77.53 -6.49 3.22
CA GLN A 7 76.03 -6.58 3.37
C GLN A 7 75.47 -6.91 1.97
N THR A 8 75.17 -8.17 1.76
CA THR A 8 74.27 -8.60 0.69
C THR A 8 72.85 -8.62 1.21
N GLY A 9 72.17 -7.46 1.25
CA GLY A 9 70.76 -7.33 1.54
C GLY A 9 69.97 -7.10 0.27
N THR A 10 69.74 -8.12 -0.54
CA THR A 10 68.68 -8.09 -1.56
C THR A 10 67.33 -8.29 -0.89
N GLY A 11 66.82 -7.20 -0.26
CA GLY A 11 65.46 -7.13 0.20
C GLY A 11 64.50 -7.07 -0.98
N SER A 12 63.99 -8.21 -1.38
CA SER A 12 62.86 -8.29 -2.32
C SER A 12 61.67 -7.59 -1.69
N THR A 13 61.44 -6.33 -1.99
CA THR A 13 60.24 -5.60 -1.62
C THR A 13 59.07 -6.23 -2.37
N VAL A 14 58.36 -7.14 -1.71
CA VAL A 14 57.06 -7.61 -2.16
C VAL A 14 56.18 -6.39 -2.22
N ALA A 15 55.83 -5.95 -3.45
CA ALA A 15 54.93 -4.83 -3.68
C ALA A 15 53.59 -5.19 -3.05
N THR A 16 53.26 -4.55 -1.94
CA THR A 16 51.90 -4.66 -1.34
C THR A 16 50.91 -4.10 -2.35
N PRO A 17 49.88 -4.91 -2.75
CA PRO A 17 48.90 -4.45 -3.71
C PRO A 17 48.24 -3.19 -3.19
N SER A 18 48.14 -2.16 -4.02
CA SER A 18 47.48 -0.91 -3.67
C SER A 18 46.01 -1.18 -3.29
N PRO A 19 45.51 -0.55 -2.22
CA PRO A 19 44.12 -0.77 -1.79
C PRO A 19 43.14 -0.36 -2.91
N PRO A 20 42.04 -1.13 -3.12
CA PRO A 20 41.06 -0.85 -4.19
C PRO A 20 40.46 0.54 -4.02
N ALA A 21 40.18 1.21 -5.16
CA ALA A 21 39.57 2.53 -5.19
C ALA A 21 38.17 2.52 -4.47
N PRO A 22 37.73 3.67 -3.91
CA PRO A 22 36.43 3.75 -3.25
C PRO A 22 35.25 3.30 -4.12
N ALA A 23 35.28 3.65 -5.41
CA ALA A 23 34.27 3.24 -6.37
C ALA A 23 34.17 1.70 -6.51
N THR A 24 35.33 1.03 -6.59
CA THR A 24 35.39 -0.44 -6.68
C THR A 24 34.79 -1.10 -5.41
N ARG A 25 35.05 -0.55 -4.24
CA ARG A 25 34.48 -1.05 -2.98
C ARG A 25 32.95 -0.93 -2.98
N LEU A 26 32.41 0.22 -3.37
CA LEU A 26 30.96 0.42 -3.48
C LEU A 26 30.32 -0.51 -4.49
N LEU A 27 30.96 -0.68 -5.66
CA LEU A 27 30.47 -1.62 -6.67
C LEU A 27 30.38 -3.05 -6.10
N VAL A 28 31.39 -3.49 -5.36
CA VAL A 28 31.37 -4.83 -4.73
C VAL A 28 30.24 -4.92 -3.70
N VAL A 29 30.00 -3.90 -2.89
CA VAL A 29 28.90 -3.90 -1.93
C VAL A 29 27.56 -4.00 -2.63
N VAL A 30 27.31 -3.15 -3.66
CA VAL A 30 26.09 -3.17 -4.44
C VAL A 30 25.88 -4.51 -5.14
N ALA A 31 26.91 -5.01 -5.84
CA ALA A 31 26.82 -6.27 -6.56
C ALA A 31 26.60 -7.47 -5.62
N THR A 32 27.33 -7.55 -4.50
CA THR A 32 27.18 -8.63 -3.51
C THR A 32 25.78 -8.61 -2.92
N THR A 33 25.25 -7.43 -2.59
CA THR A 33 23.89 -7.28 -2.06
C THR A 33 22.86 -7.66 -3.13
N ALA A 34 22.99 -7.16 -4.36
CA ALA A 34 22.07 -7.49 -5.45
C ALA A 34 22.04 -9.02 -5.74
N LEU A 35 23.20 -9.69 -5.71
CA LEU A 35 23.28 -11.14 -5.91
C LEU A 35 22.71 -11.94 -4.72
N SER A 36 22.74 -11.42 -3.50
CA SER A 36 22.19 -12.11 -2.33
C SER A 36 20.65 -12.07 -2.28
N LEU A 37 20.00 -11.03 -2.79
CA LEU A 37 18.55 -10.85 -2.72
C LEU A 37 17.71 -11.97 -3.38
N PRO A 38 18.06 -12.51 -4.57
CA PRO A 38 17.34 -13.65 -5.14
C PRO A 38 17.38 -14.90 -4.26
N PHE A 39 18.52 -15.14 -3.57
CA PHE A 39 18.63 -16.25 -2.62
C PHE A 39 17.79 -16.01 -1.37
N VAL A 40 17.76 -14.79 -0.86
CA VAL A 40 16.87 -14.39 0.24
C VAL A 40 15.41 -14.61 -0.16
N TYR A 41 15.02 -14.18 -1.36
CA TYR A 41 13.66 -14.39 -1.90
C TYR A 41 13.32 -15.87 -1.99
N TYR A 42 14.20 -16.67 -2.59
CA TYR A 42 13.98 -18.11 -2.73
C TYR A 42 13.80 -18.79 -1.37
N VAL A 43 14.67 -18.52 -0.40
CA VAL A 43 14.58 -19.07 0.95
C VAL A 43 13.29 -18.61 1.63
N PHE A 44 12.89 -17.35 1.46
CA PHE A 44 11.65 -16.81 2.01
C PHE A 44 10.42 -17.54 1.44
N VAL A 45 10.36 -17.73 0.11
CA VAL A 45 9.25 -18.43 -0.55
C VAL A 45 9.18 -19.89 -0.09
N VAL A 46 10.31 -20.59 -0.01
CA VAL A 46 10.36 -21.97 0.48
C VAL A 46 9.92 -22.04 1.94
N ALA A 47 10.35 -21.12 2.80
CA ALA A 47 9.94 -21.05 4.20
C ALA A 47 8.44 -20.74 4.36
N ALA A 48 7.89 -19.87 3.51
CA ALA A 48 6.47 -19.50 3.53
C ALA A 48 5.57 -20.66 3.04
N LEU A 49 6.02 -21.43 2.05
CA LEU A 49 5.28 -22.57 1.50
C LEU A 49 5.37 -23.83 2.38
N SER A 50 6.41 -23.94 3.20
CA SER A 50 6.58 -25.07 4.12
C SER A 50 5.83 -24.82 5.43
N THR A 51 4.55 -25.15 5.48
CA THR A 51 3.63 -24.93 6.61
C THR A 51 4.01 -25.60 7.94
N GLY A 52 5.19 -26.25 8.02
CA GLY A 52 5.69 -26.94 9.21
C GLY A 52 7.06 -26.47 9.72
N VAL A 53 7.74 -25.57 9.03
CA VAL A 53 9.14 -25.21 9.35
C VAL A 53 9.26 -23.89 10.13
N GLY A 54 8.25 -23.48 10.86
CA GLY A 54 8.32 -22.39 11.86
C GLY A 54 9.60 -21.52 11.82
N GLY A 55 10.16 -21.18 12.97
CA GLY A 55 11.36 -20.35 13.08
C GLY A 55 12.64 -20.89 12.40
N ALA A 56 12.74 -22.18 12.10
CA ALA A 56 13.91 -22.77 11.42
C ALA A 56 14.09 -22.25 9.98
N GLY A 57 12.98 -21.98 9.25
CA GLY A 57 13.03 -21.40 7.90
C GLY A 57 13.62 -19.99 7.90
N LEU A 58 13.32 -19.19 8.92
CA LEU A 58 13.87 -17.85 9.08
C LEU A 58 15.36 -17.85 9.37
N LEU A 59 15.89 -18.87 10.06
CA LEU A 59 17.33 -19.00 10.29
C LEU A 59 18.10 -19.21 8.98
N LEU A 60 17.51 -19.87 7.98
CA LEU A 60 18.13 -20.03 6.66
C LEU A 60 18.34 -18.70 5.93
N LEU A 61 17.52 -17.67 6.22
CA LEU A 61 17.73 -16.32 5.68
C LEU A 61 19.03 -15.68 6.20
N ALA A 62 19.48 -16.06 7.39
CA ALA A 62 20.71 -15.54 7.96
C ALA A 62 21.95 -15.95 7.15
N VAL A 63 21.91 -17.06 6.40
CA VAL A 63 23.06 -17.56 5.64
C VAL A 63 23.44 -16.62 4.47
N PRO A 64 22.54 -16.32 3.50
CA PRO A 64 22.90 -15.42 2.38
C PRO A 64 23.19 -13.99 2.87
N VAL A 65 22.43 -13.48 3.83
CA VAL A 65 22.64 -12.14 4.40
C VAL A 65 23.95 -12.10 5.19
N GLY A 66 24.23 -13.12 5.99
CA GLY A 66 25.48 -13.21 6.74
C GLY A 66 26.72 -13.29 5.85
N LEU A 67 26.65 -14.08 4.78
CA LEU A 67 27.73 -14.19 3.80
C LEU A 67 27.97 -12.85 3.07
N ALA A 68 26.88 -12.21 2.58
CA ALA A 68 26.97 -10.89 1.97
C ALA A 68 27.56 -9.85 2.94
N SER A 69 27.11 -9.85 4.20
CA SER A 69 27.62 -8.96 5.25
C SER A 69 29.10 -9.19 5.54
N TRP A 70 29.53 -10.45 5.57
CA TRP A 70 30.95 -10.79 5.77
C TRP A 70 31.83 -10.30 4.61
N VAL A 71 31.42 -10.53 3.36
CA VAL A 71 32.13 -10.05 2.16
C VAL A 71 32.22 -8.53 2.16
N CYS A 72 31.10 -7.84 2.34
CA CYS A 72 31.04 -6.38 2.37
C CYS A 72 31.92 -5.80 3.51
N ARG A 73 31.88 -6.43 4.68
CA ARG A 73 32.75 -6.07 5.81
C ARG A 73 34.23 -6.24 5.48
N ALA A 74 34.62 -7.33 4.85
CA ALA A 74 36.00 -7.59 4.46
C ALA A 74 36.52 -6.56 3.45
N VAL A 75 35.72 -6.24 2.43
CA VAL A 75 36.07 -5.25 1.41
C VAL A 75 36.17 -3.85 2.00
N MET A 76 35.25 -3.46 2.86
CA MET A 76 35.22 -2.13 3.47
C MET A 76 36.30 -1.95 4.54
N ARG A 77 36.71 -3.01 5.24
CA ARG A 77 37.83 -2.97 6.20
C ARG A 77 39.16 -2.51 5.57
N SER A 78 39.34 -2.72 4.29
CA SER A 78 40.54 -2.23 3.59
C SER A 78 40.59 -0.69 3.51
N ALA A 79 39.48 0.03 3.79
CA ALA A 79 39.46 1.47 3.91
C ALA A 79 39.73 1.94 5.36
N SER A 80 39.04 1.36 6.33
CA SER A 80 39.26 1.58 7.76
C SER A 80 38.50 0.51 8.57
N PRO A 81 38.88 0.26 9.84
CA PRO A 81 38.15 -0.68 10.72
C PRO A 81 36.68 -0.30 10.91
N SER A 82 36.39 1.01 11.06
CA SER A 82 35.02 1.54 11.19
C SER A 82 34.20 1.37 9.91
N ALA A 83 34.82 1.57 8.73
CA ALA A 83 34.15 1.34 7.45
C ALA A 83 33.74 -0.14 7.28
N GLY A 84 34.52 -1.08 7.82
CA GLY A 84 34.15 -2.49 7.85
C GLY A 84 32.86 -2.78 8.60
N GLY A 85 32.63 -2.09 9.72
CA GLY A 85 31.36 -2.21 10.48
C GLY A 85 30.15 -1.76 9.65
N VAL A 86 30.21 -0.56 9.08
CA VAL A 86 29.14 -0.01 8.25
C VAL A 86 28.90 -0.87 7.00
N GLY A 87 29.97 -1.31 6.33
CA GLY A 87 29.87 -2.20 5.16
C GLY A 87 29.17 -3.52 5.48
N GLY A 88 29.41 -4.09 6.67
CA GLY A 88 28.72 -5.31 7.11
C GLY A 88 27.25 -5.12 7.39
N LEU A 89 26.80 -3.91 7.76
CA LEU A 89 25.38 -3.60 7.99
C LEU A 89 24.61 -3.31 6.71
N ALA A 90 25.27 -2.88 5.64
CA ALA A 90 24.63 -2.46 4.39
C ALA A 90 23.69 -3.54 3.78
N PRO A 91 24.09 -4.83 3.63
CA PRO A 91 23.21 -5.87 3.13
C PRO A 91 22.03 -6.16 4.06
N VAL A 92 22.20 -6.03 5.38
CA VAL A 92 21.11 -6.21 6.37
C VAL A 92 20.04 -5.15 6.16
N VAL A 93 20.43 -3.86 6.06
CA VAL A 93 19.51 -2.74 5.83
C VAL A 93 18.76 -2.92 4.50
N ALA A 94 19.45 -3.33 3.44
CA ALA A 94 18.84 -3.60 2.14
C ALA A 94 17.83 -4.75 2.20
N THR A 95 18.16 -5.83 2.90
CA THR A 95 17.27 -6.98 3.07
C THR A 95 16.03 -6.61 3.87
N VAL A 96 16.17 -5.81 4.93
CA VAL A 96 15.03 -5.33 5.73
C VAL A 96 14.13 -4.44 4.87
N ALA A 97 14.69 -3.48 4.11
CA ALA A 97 13.91 -2.62 3.22
C ALA A 97 13.16 -3.42 2.15
N TRP A 98 13.83 -4.40 1.55
CA TRP A 98 13.22 -5.32 0.61
C TRP A 98 12.10 -6.15 1.24
N ALA A 99 12.31 -6.69 2.44
CA ALA A 99 11.32 -7.48 3.16
C ALA A 99 10.08 -6.66 3.54
N VAL A 100 10.26 -5.43 4.02
CA VAL A 100 9.14 -4.51 4.33
C VAL A 100 8.29 -4.27 3.09
N HIS A 101 8.91 -3.97 1.94
CA HIS A 101 8.16 -3.77 0.69
C HIS A 101 7.43 -5.05 0.24
N SER A 102 8.03 -6.22 0.42
CA SER A 102 7.46 -7.51 -0.03
C SER A 102 6.35 -8.04 0.88
N LEU A 103 6.43 -7.77 2.20
CA LEU A 103 5.47 -8.23 3.20
C LEU A 103 4.29 -7.27 3.40
N ALA A 104 4.47 -6.02 3.04
CA ALA A 104 3.43 -4.99 3.17
C ALA A 104 3.21 -4.27 1.82
N PRO A 105 2.75 -5.00 0.78
CA PRO A 105 2.59 -4.43 -0.56
C PRO A 105 1.57 -3.28 -0.60
N SER A 106 0.62 -3.23 0.35
CA SER A 106 -0.35 -2.15 0.47
C SER A 106 0.24 -0.82 0.93
N LEU A 107 1.46 -0.81 1.51
CA LEU A 107 2.12 0.42 1.94
C LEU A 107 2.80 1.18 0.80
N PHE A 108 3.01 0.56 -0.34
CA PHE A 108 3.75 1.15 -1.46
C PHE A 108 3.06 0.85 -2.78
N ALA A 109 3.21 1.75 -3.76
CA ALA A 109 2.73 1.50 -5.10
C ALA A 109 3.38 0.22 -5.69
N PRO A 110 2.64 -0.60 -6.45
CA PRO A 110 3.15 -1.83 -7.00
C PRO A 110 4.35 -1.59 -7.90
N ALA A 111 5.45 -2.31 -7.65
CA ALA A 111 6.69 -2.20 -8.41
C ALA A 111 7.21 -3.59 -8.80
N PRO A 112 7.85 -3.72 -10.00
CA PRO A 112 8.44 -4.99 -10.40
C PRO A 112 9.52 -5.44 -9.40
N PRO A 113 9.60 -6.74 -9.06
CA PRO A 113 10.55 -7.24 -8.05
C PRO A 113 12.02 -6.91 -8.37
N VAL A 114 12.36 -6.84 -9.66
CA VAL A 114 13.71 -6.44 -10.11
C VAL A 114 14.02 -4.99 -9.70
N LEU A 115 13.06 -4.08 -9.84
CA LEU A 115 13.23 -2.69 -9.43
C LEU A 115 13.40 -2.57 -7.92
N VAL A 116 12.59 -3.29 -7.14
CA VAL A 116 12.69 -3.32 -5.68
C VAL A 116 14.06 -3.85 -5.24
N GLY A 117 14.56 -4.92 -5.87
CA GLY A 117 15.88 -5.46 -5.63
C GLY A 117 17.00 -4.47 -5.98
N ALA A 118 16.88 -3.76 -7.10
CA ALA A 118 17.85 -2.74 -7.50
C ALA A 118 17.89 -1.55 -6.51
N VAL A 119 16.72 -1.08 -6.07
CA VAL A 119 16.60 -0.02 -5.06
C VAL A 119 17.21 -0.46 -3.72
N ALA A 120 16.95 -1.68 -3.28
CA ALA A 120 17.54 -2.23 -2.06
C ALA A 120 19.07 -2.34 -2.16
N ALA A 121 19.62 -2.76 -3.31
CA ALA A 121 21.06 -2.81 -3.54
C ALA A 121 21.69 -1.41 -3.58
N LEU A 122 21.02 -0.42 -4.18
CA LEU A 122 21.45 0.99 -4.15
C LEU A 122 21.44 1.54 -2.72
N LEU A 123 20.45 1.20 -1.91
CA LEU A 123 20.38 1.56 -0.50
C LEU A 123 21.60 1.02 0.26
N ALA A 124 22.00 -0.25 0.02
CA ALA A 124 23.23 -0.81 0.60
C ALA A 124 24.47 -0.03 0.19
N GLY A 125 24.61 0.32 -1.08
CA GLY A 125 25.70 1.15 -1.58
C GLY A 125 25.73 2.53 -0.91
N ALA A 126 24.59 3.17 -0.77
CA ALA A 126 24.48 4.49 -0.13
C ALA A 126 24.88 4.43 1.36
N VAL A 127 24.42 3.41 2.08
CA VAL A 127 24.83 3.19 3.49
C VAL A 127 26.32 2.96 3.61
N ALA A 128 26.91 2.12 2.75
CA ALA A 128 28.35 1.88 2.72
C ALA A 128 29.16 3.15 2.40
N ALA A 129 28.64 4.02 1.53
CA ALA A 129 29.28 5.29 1.16
C ALA A 129 29.47 6.24 2.33
N LEU A 130 28.62 6.15 3.37
CA LEU A 130 28.74 6.98 4.58
C LEU A 130 30.04 6.75 5.34
N ALA A 131 30.65 5.58 5.19
CA ALA A 131 31.92 5.23 5.82
C ALA A 131 33.17 5.62 5.00
N LEU A 132 32.98 6.19 3.81
CA LEU A 132 34.04 6.59 2.88
C LEU A 132 34.41 8.08 3.04
N PRO A 133 35.42 8.62 2.31
CA PRO A 133 35.80 10.02 2.33
C PRO A 133 34.64 10.97 2.01
N ARG A 134 34.78 12.25 2.43
CA ARG A 134 33.69 13.26 2.44
C ARG A 134 32.88 13.33 1.14
N ALA A 135 33.48 13.25 -0.03
CA ALA A 135 32.77 13.31 -1.31
C ALA A 135 31.78 12.13 -1.48
N TRP A 136 32.19 10.92 -1.11
CA TRP A 136 31.36 9.71 -1.16
C TRP A 136 30.26 9.71 -0.10
N ARG A 137 30.53 10.29 1.09
CA ARG A 137 29.49 10.48 2.13
C ARG A 137 28.38 11.39 1.63
N LEU A 138 28.72 12.50 0.99
CA LEU A 138 27.71 13.42 0.43
C LEU A 138 26.89 12.73 -0.66
N ALA A 139 27.53 11.96 -1.53
CA ALA A 139 26.83 11.17 -2.54
C ALA A 139 25.90 10.13 -1.90
N GLY A 140 26.34 9.42 -0.84
CA GLY A 140 25.53 8.48 -0.09
C GLY A 140 24.30 9.15 0.57
N VAL A 141 24.49 10.28 1.24
CA VAL A 141 23.40 11.06 1.81
C VAL A 141 22.42 11.50 0.75
N LEU A 142 22.89 12.01 -0.39
CA LEU A 142 22.02 12.44 -1.48
C LEU A 142 21.16 11.27 -2.00
N VAL A 143 21.76 10.10 -2.22
CA VAL A 143 21.02 8.89 -2.64
C VAL A 143 19.98 8.50 -1.59
N LEU A 144 20.33 8.50 -0.29
CA LEU A 144 19.38 8.20 0.79
C LEU A 144 18.20 9.16 0.82
N VAL A 145 18.45 10.46 0.62
CA VAL A 145 17.38 11.48 0.55
C VAL A 145 16.47 11.21 -0.66
N VAL A 146 17.05 10.96 -1.83
CA VAL A 146 16.28 10.66 -3.05
C VAL A 146 15.43 9.40 -2.86
N LEU A 147 16.00 8.32 -2.30
CA LEU A 147 15.27 7.08 -2.03
C LEU A 147 14.17 7.28 -0.98
N GLY A 148 14.43 8.10 0.05
CA GLY A 148 13.44 8.46 1.07
C GLY A 148 12.26 9.22 0.47
N VAL A 149 12.52 10.22 -0.36
CA VAL A 149 11.48 10.99 -1.07
C VAL A 149 10.69 10.09 -2.03
N ALA A 150 11.37 9.24 -2.81
CA ALA A 150 10.73 8.30 -3.72
C ALA A 150 9.83 7.30 -2.96
N GLY A 151 10.29 6.77 -1.83
CA GLY A 151 9.51 5.88 -0.97
C GLY A 151 8.27 6.59 -0.40
N TRP A 152 8.42 7.84 0.06
CA TRP A 152 7.29 8.63 0.55
C TRP A 152 6.25 8.90 -0.54
N LEU A 153 6.69 9.28 -1.76
CA LEU A 153 5.79 9.49 -2.89
C LEU A 153 5.08 8.19 -3.30
N SER A 154 5.79 7.06 -3.29
CA SER A 154 5.21 5.74 -3.57
C SER A 154 4.14 5.37 -2.53
N HIS A 155 4.39 5.62 -1.25
CA HIS A 155 3.41 5.40 -0.19
C HIS A 155 2.16 6.27 -0.37
N ARG A 156 2.35 7.57 -0.64
CA ARG A 156 1.23 8.48 -0.93
C ARG A 156 0.40 8.04 -2.14
N ALA A 157 1.06 7.58 -3.21
CA ALA A 157 0.37 7.06 -4.39
C ALA A 157 -0.45 5.79 -4.06
N ALA A 158 0.07 4.89 -3.22
CA ALA A 158 -0.65 3.70 -2.76
C ALA A 158 -1.87 4.07 -1.91
N GLU A 159 -1.73 5.02 -0.98
CA GLU A 159 -2.87 5.54 -0.20
C GLU A 159 -3.96 6.13 -1.10
N GLN A 160 -3.57 6.96 -2.08
CA GLN A 160 -4.53 7.54 -3.01
C GLN A 160 -5.25 6.49 -3.85
N ALA A 161 -4.53 5.46 -4.32
CA ALA A 161 -5.13 4.37 -5.07
C ALA A 161 -6.12 3.56 -4.23
N SER A 162 -5.77 3.23 -2.98
CA SER A 162 -6.67 2.51 -2.06
C SER A 162 -7.92 3.31 -1.72
N TRP A 163 -7.81 4.63 -1.55
CA TRP A 163 -8.95 5.52 -1.37
C TRP A 163 -9.87 5.54 -2.61
N GLN A 164 -9.28 5.60 -3.82
CA GLN A 164 -10.06 5.59 -5.05
C GLN A 164 -10.78 4.25 -5.26
N GLU A 165 -10.13 3.13 -4.95
CA GLU A 165 -10.75 1.80 -4.99
C GLU A 165 -11.90 1.68 -3.98
N ALA A 166 -11.69 2.14 -2.74
CA ALA A 166 -12.72 2.15 -1.72
C ALA A 166 -13.92 3.01 -2.14
N GLN A 167 -13.68 4.21 -2.68
CA GLN A 167 -14.76 5.07 -3.18
C GLN A 167 -15.48 4.48 -4.40
N ALA A 168 -14.76 3.78 -5.29
CA ALA A 168 -15.35 3.12 -6.44
C ALA A 168 -16.23 1.92 -6.07
N ALA A 169 -15.94 1.26 -4.93
CA ALA A 169 -16.74 0.16 -4.40
C ALA A 169 -18.04 0.63 -3.73
N LEU A 170 -18.14 1.92 -3.35
CA LEU A 170 -19.32 2.44 -2.69
C LEU A 170 -20.50 2.58 -3.65
N THR A 171 -21.66 2.14 -3.20
CA THR A 171 -22.92 2.31 -3.93
C THR A 171 -23.35 3.78 -3.88
N ARG A 172 -23.42 4.43 -5.04
CA ARG A 172 -23.91 5.81 -5.13
C ARG A 172 -25.39 5.86 -4.79
N PRO A 173 -25.82 6.61 -3.76
CA PRO A 173 -27.22 6.72 -3.40
C PRO A 173 -28.01 7.52 -4.47
N TYR A 174 -29.28 7.18 -4.60
CA TYR A 174 -30.25 8.06 -5.25
C TYR A 174 -30.78 9.07 -4.26
N VAL A 175 -31.06 10.24 -4.72
CA VAL A 175 -31.62 11.36 -3.94
C VAL A 175 -32.88 11.91 -4.62
N LEU A 176 -33.75 12.54 -3.84
CA LEU A 176 -34.93 13.20 -4.38
C LEU A 176 -34.55 14.57 -4.95
N ASP A 177 -34.88 14.81 -6.21
CA ASP A 177 -34.74 16.12 -6.84
C ASP A 177 -36.02 16.95 -6.61
N VAL A 178 -36.19 17.37 -5.35
CA VAL A 178 -37.32 18.20 -4.92
C VAL A 178 -36.76 19.50 -4.34
N PRO A 179 -37.19 20.67 -4.82
CA PRO A 179 -36.77 21.95 -4.28
C PRO A 179 -36.99 22.04 -2.78
N ASP A 180 -36.02 22.59 -2.06
CA ASP A 180 -36.05 22.80 -0.59
C ASP A 180 -36.12 21.52 0.28
N LEU A 181 -35.90 20.32 -0.33
CA LEU A 181 -35.84 19.07 0.37
C LEU A 181 -34.43 18.47 0.32
N GLU A 182 -33.63 18.74 1.36
CA GLU A 182 -32.29 18.18 1.48
C GLU A 182 -32.29 16.94 2.41
N PRO A 183 -31.47 15.91 2.13
CA PRO A 183 -31.33 14.78 3.04
C PRO A 183 -30.65 15.25 4.33
N TYR A 184 -31.22 14.86 5.47
CA TYR A 184 -30.61 15.10 6.77
C TYR A 184 -29.60 14.02 7.17
N ASP A 185 -29.68 12.85 6.56
CA ASP A 185 -28.78 11.71 6.77
C ASP A 185 -28.58 10.95 5.47
N VAL A 186 -27.32 10.60 5.18
CA VAL A 186 -26.95 9.79 4.02
C VAL A 186 -25.97 8.73 4.46
N VAL A 187 -26.34 7.47 4.27
CA VAL A 187 -25.47 6.32 4.50
C VAL A 187 -24.99 5.79 3.17
N VAL A 188 -23.68 5.73 3.01
CA VAL A 188 -23.03 5.21 1.79
C VAL A 188 -22.35 3.90 2.14
N GLY A 189 -22.72 2.82 1.48
CA GLY A 189 -22.17 1.47 1.70
C GLY A 189 -21.86 0.74 0.40
N GLU A 190 -21.18 -0.39 0.50
CA GLU A 190 -20.84 -1.24 -0.65
C GLU A 190 -22.05 -2.03 -1.17
N GLU A 191 -22.87 -2.57 -0.26
CA GLU A 191 -24.02 -3.41 -0.61
C GLU A 191 -25.32 -2.61 -0.82
N ASN A 192 -25.44 -1.47 -0.17
CA ASN A 192 -26.57 -0.57 -0.31
C ASN A 192 -26.20 0.83 0.17
N SER A 193 -27.01 1.81 -0.25
CA SER A 193 -26.93 3.18 0.24
C SER A 193 -28.32 3.72 0.52
N SER A 194 -28.42 4.70 1.41
CA SER A 194 -29.69 5.35 1.73
C SER A 194 -29.54 6.85 1.89
N ALA A 195 -30.62 7.58 1.54
CA ALA A 195 -30.75 9.00 1.83
C ALA A 195 -32.08 9.24 2.56
N ALA A 196 -32.00 9.82 3.75
CA ALA A 196 -33.18 10.06 4.61
C ALA A 196 -33.55 11.55 4.62
N TYR A 197 -34.87 11.80 4.53
CA TYR A 197 -35.46 13.13 4.48
C TYR A 197 -36.52 13.26 5.59
N SER A 198 -36.60 14.44 6.16
CA SER A 198 -37.66 14.78 7.11
C SER A 198 -38.41 16.00 6.64
N ALA A 199 -39.72 15.85 6.47
CA ALA A 199 -40.67 16.93 6.25
C ALA A 199 -41.73 16.90 7.35
N PRO A 200 -42.46 18.01 7.58
CA PRO A 200 -43.48 18.05 8.64
C PRO A 200 -44.47 16.90 8.54
N GLY A 201 -44.40 15.94 9.46
CA GLY A 201 -45.28 14.78 9.55
C GLY A 201 -44.99 13.63 8.60
N ILE A 202 -43.87 13.67 7.82
CA ILE A 202 -43.52 12.65 6.85
C ILE A 202 -42.02 12.35 7.00
N SER A 203 -41.65 11.08 7.10
CA SER A 203 -40.28 10.60 6.97
C SER A 203 -40.17 9.82 5.67
N VAL A 204 -39.19 10.21 4.83
CA VAL A 204 -38.95 9.58 3.53
C VAL A 204 -37.52 9.04 3.52
N THR A 205 -37.36 7.81 3.05
CA THR A 205 -36.03 7.21 2.86
C THR A 205 -35.92 6.67 1.43
N VAL A 206 -34.86 7.02 0.75
CA VAL A 206 -34.51 6.44 -0.54
C VAL A 206 -33.46 5.38 -0.31
N LEU A 207 -33.76 4.14 -0.65
CA LEU A 207 -32.87 2.98 -0.56
C LEU A 207 -32.37 2.62 -1.94
N THR A 208 -31.07 2.43 -2.07
CA THR A 208 -30.40 2.10 -3.34
C THR A 208 -29.64 0.79 -3.19
N TYR A 209 -29.95 -0.18 -4.05
CA TYR A 209 -29.34 -1.51 -4.08
C TYR A 209 -28.64 -1.71 -5.44
N PRO A 210 -27.31 -1.97 -5.47
CA PRO A 210 -26.60 -2.27 -6.69
C PRO A 210 -26.90 -3.70 -7.17
N PRO A 211 -26.53 -4.04 -8.43
CA PRO A 211 -26.65 -5.39 -8.95
C PRO A 211 -25.91 -6.41 -8.08
N GLY A 212 -26.59 -7.52 -7.76
CA GLY A 212 -26.00 -8.59 -6.95
C GLY A 212 -26.00 -8.34 -5.44
N SER A 213 -26.64 -7.28 -4.95
CA SER A 213 -26.86 -7.06 -3.52
C SER A 213 -27.63 -8.24 -2.90
N ILE A 214 -27.14 -8.75 -1.75
CA ILE A 214 -27.70 -9.93 -1.07
C ILE A 214 -28.99 -9.56 -0.32
N THR A 215 -29.21 -8.29 -0.05
CA THR A 215 -30.31 -7.77 0.80
C THR A 215 -31.47 -7.20 0.00
N LEU A 216 -31.69 -7.65 -1.25
CA LEU A 216 -32.83 -7.21 -2.04
C LEU A 216 -34.14 -7.50 -1.29
N PRO A 217 -35.00 -6.50 -1.08
CA PRO A 217 -36.35 -6.75 -0.63
C PRO A 217 -37.08 -7.62 -1.66
N PRO A 218 -38.06 -8.45 -1.25
CA PRO A 218 -38.87 -9.23 -2.18
C PRO A 218 -39.51 -8.29 -3.21
N GLU A 219 -39.75 -8.83 -4.42
CA GLU A 219 -40.23 -8.10 -5.60
C GLU A 219 -41.15 -6.94 -5.26
N VAL A 220 -40.63 -5.72 -5.42
CA VAL A 220 -41.41 -4.51 -5.24
C VAL A 220 -42.20 -4.28 -6.54
N SER A 221 -43.48 -4.54 -6.52
CA SER A 221 -44.44 -4.01 -7.52
C SER A 221 -44.31 -2.50 -7.59
N PRO A 222 -44.76 -1.79 -8.65
CA PRO A 222 -44.51 -0.34 -8.74
C PRO A 222 -44.73 0.42 -7.44
N CYS A 223 -45.72 0.00 -6.62
CA CYS A 223 -45.84 0.44 -5.22
C CYS A 223 -46.42 -0.68 -4.40
N ASP A 224 -45.80 -0.97 -3.26
CA ASP A 224 -46.28 -1.91 -2.26
C ASP A 224 -46.69 -1.16 -0.98
N VAL A 225 -47.87 -1.45 -0.48
CA VAL A 225 -48.38 -0.89 0.75
C VAL A 225 -48.25 -1.92 1.88
N HIS A 226 -47.28 -1.72 2.76
CA HIS A 226 -47.09 -2.57 3.91
C HIS A 226 -47.74 -1.96 5.17
N SER A 227 -48.68 -2.70 5.77
CA SER A 227 -49.14 -2.39 7.11
C SER A 227 -48.09 -2.91 8.11
N THR A 228 -47.29 -2.02 8.66
CA THR A 228 -46.43 -2.39 9.80
C THR A 228 -47.29 -2.61 11.05
N ALA A 229 -46.86 -3.56 11.90
CA ALA A 229 -47.41 -4.04 13.13
C ALA A 229 -48.56 -3.23 13.76
N PRO A 230 -49.59 -3.88 14.34
CA PRO A 230 -50.84 -3.25 14.80
C PRO A 230 -50.67 -2.18 15.91
N GLU A 231 -49.46 -1.98 16.41
CA GLU A 231 -49.15 -1.04 17.50
C GLU A 231 -48.68 0.33 17.02
N VAL A 232 -48.31 0.51 15.72
CA VAL A 232 -47.89 1.79 15.19
C VAL A 232 -48.84 2.22 14.07
N PRO A 233 -49.68 3.26 14.30
CA PRO A 233 -50.56 3.77 13.25
C PRO A 233 -49.74 4.46 12.15
N GLY A 234 -49.50 3.75 11.07
CA GLY A 234 -48.86 4.27 9.89
C GLY A 234 -48.79 3.18 8.83
N VAL A 235 -49.10 3.55 7.60
CA VAL A 235 -48.94 2.69 6.44
C VAL A 235 -47.59 3.01 5.83
N ASP A 236 -46.67 2.03 5.76
CA ASP A 236 -45.44 2.16 5.01
C ASP A 236 -45.75 1.92 3.54
N VAL A 237 -45.48 2.91 2.73
CA VAL A 237 -45.57 2.81 1.27
C VAL A 237 -44.17 2.75 0.71
N ARG A 238 -43.93 1.74 -0.14
CA ARG A 238 -42.68 1.53 -0.85
C ARG A 238 -42.96 1.58 -2.33
N CYS A 239 -42.30 2.49 -3.06
CA CYS A 239 -42.39 2.59 -4.49
C CYS A 239 -41.06 2.41 -5.16
N ALA A 240 -41.00 1.55 -6.17
CA ALA A 240 -39.81 1.41 -7.00
C ALA A 240 -39.62 2.65 -7.88
N VAL A 241 -38.39 3.14 -7.98
CA VAL A 241 -38.00 4.25 -8.84
C VAL A 241 -37.98 3.77 -10.30
N PRO A 242 -38.71 4.44 -11.21
CA PRO A 242 -38.71 4.05 -12.62
C PRO A 242 -37.41 4.46 -13.33
N GLY A 243 -37.02 3.71 -14.37
CA GLY A 243 -35.92 4.11 -15.26
C GLY A 243 -34.52 3.95 -14.68
N VAL A 244 -34.35 3.23 -13.56
CA VAL A 244 -33.02 2.88 -13.03
C VAL A 244 -32.30 1.89 -13.96
N PRO A 245 -30.95 1.88 -14.00
CA PRO A 245 -30.16 0.94 -14.79
C PRO A 245 -30.53 -0.53 -14.50
N GLU A 246 -30.37 -1.40 -15.49
CA GLU A 246 -30.64 -2.84 -15.36
C GLU A 246 -29.85 -3.45 -14.19
N GLY A 247 -30.54 -4.23 -13.38
CA GLY A 247 -29.99 -4.87 -12.20
C GLY A 247 -29.94 -4.01 -10.94
N TRP A 248 -30.22 -2.72 -11.03
CA TRP A 248 -30.35 -1.83 -9.87
C TRP A 248 -31.79 -1.84 -9.34
N LEU A 249 -31.93 -1.73 -8.01
CA LEU A 249 -33.21 -1.48 -7.38
C LEU A 249 -33.11 -0.21 -6.52
N VAL A 250 -33.95 0.77 -6.79
CA VAL A 250 -34.09 1.96 -5.97
C VAL A 250 -35.52 2.04 -5.47
N VAL A 251 -35.70 2.20 -4.18
CA VAL A 251 -36.98 2.19 -3.51
C VAL A 251 -37.12 3.46 -2.68
N VAL A 252 -38.25 4.15 -2.83
CA VAL A 252 -38.65 5.25 -1.94
C VAL A 252 -39.62 4.71 -0.94
N GLU A 253 -39.26 4.78 0.36
CA GLU A 253 -40.11 4.48 1.51
C GLU A 253 -40.61 5.75 2.14
N SER A 254 -41.85 5.79 2.53
CA SER A 254 -42.40 6.92 3.28
C SER A 254 -43.34 6.47 4.40
N ARG A 255 -43.32 7.22 5.48
CA ARG A 255 -44.12 7.02 6.69
C ARG A 255 -44.66 8.35 7.26
N PRO A 256 -45.95 8.51 7.57
CA PRO A 256 -47.08 7.97 6.83
C PRO A 256 -47.34 8.85 5.59
N ALA A 257 -47.57 8.23 4.42
CA ALA A 257 -47.97 9.00 3.25
C ALA A 257 -48.96 8.22 2.35
N PRO A 258 -49.83 8.90 1.59
CA PRO A 258 -50.59 8.26 0.54
C PRO A 258 -49.69 7.68 -0.56
N GLU A 259 -50.10 6.52 -1.10
CA GLU A 259 -49.36 5.84 -2.19
C GLU A 259 -49.06 6.77 -3.38
N ALA A 260 -50.03 7.59 -3.77
CA ALA A 260 -49.85 8.53 -4.89
C ALA A 260 -48.73 9.55 -4.66
N ASP A 261 -48.54 10.02 -3.43
CA ASP A 261 -47.50 10.98 -3.09
C ASP A 261 -46.11 10.31 -3.10
N VAL A 262 -46.00 9.07 -2.64
CA VAL A 262 -44.75 8.30 -2.65
C VAL A 262 -44.37 7.94 -4.08
N ALA A 263 -45.31 7.57 -4.93
CA ALA A 263 -45.07 7.32 -6.35
C ALA A 263 -44.59 8.60 -7.05
N ALA A 264 -45.15 9.75 -6.73
CA ALA A 264 -44.71 11.03 -7.25
C ALA A 264 -43.28 11.37 -6.80
N LEU A 265 -42.93 11.14 -5.55
CA LEU A 265 -41.56 11.28 -5.03
C LEU A 265 -40.57 10.30 -5.70
N ALA A 266 -40.97 9.05 -5.89
CA ALA A 266 -40.14 8.07 -6.58
C ALA A 266 -39.79 8.48 -8.02
N ALA A 267 -40.70 9.17 -8.69
CA ALA A 267 -40.44 9.70 -10.04
C ALA A 267 -39.43 10.87 -10.08
N THR A 268 -39.16 11.51 -8.94
CA THR A 268 -38.14 12.59 -8.83
C THR A 268 -36.77 12.08 -8.39
N ALA A 269 -36.61 10.79 -8.10
CA ALA A 269 -35.35 10.25 -7.61
C ALA A 269 -34.29 10.22 -8.73
N VAL A 270 -33.14 10.79 -8.46
CA VAL A 270 -31.98 10.87 -9.38
C VAL A 270 -30.71 10.39 -8.68
N PRO A 271 -29.70 9.91 -9.41
CA PRO A 271 -28.41 9.61 -8.82
C PRO A 271 -27.83 10.86 -8.14
N MET A 272 -27.29 10.71 -6.94
CA MET A 272 -26.67 11.83 -6.19
C MET A 272 -25.57 12.49 -7.06
N PRO A 273 -25.51 13.82 -7.17
CA PRO A 273 -24.43 14.53 -7.89
C PRO A 273 -23.05 14.22 -7.32
N ASP A 274 -22.00 14.29 -8.16
CA ASP A 274 -20.64 13.92 -7.79
C ASP A 274 -20.09 14.72 -6.60
N ASP A 275 -20.33 16.02 -6.58
CA ASP A 275 -19.89 16.91 -5.51
C ASP A 275 -20.60 16.65 -4.18
N ALA A 276 -21.86 16.28 -4.22
CA ALA A 276 -22.63 15.86 -3.06
C ALA A 276 -22.15 14.49 -2.56
N PHE A 277 -21.97 13.53 -3.45
CA PHE A 277 -21.48 12.20 -3.12
C PHE A 277 -20.12 12.24 -2.43
N GLN A 278 -19.16 13.04 -2.95
CA GLN A 278 -17.84 13.19 -2.33
C GLN A 278 -17.89 13.74 -0.90
N ARG A 279 -18.86 14.60 -0.59
CA ARG A 279 -19.03 15.15 0.77
C ARG A 279 -19.52 14.09 1.79
N TRP A 280 -20.28 13.11 1.33
CA TRP A 280 -20.85 12.07 2.19
C TRP A 280 -20.02 10.77 2.23
N ALA A 281 -19.20 10.51 1.20
CA ALA A 281 -18.35 9.33 1.10
C ALA A 281 -16.95 9.52 1.73
N GLY A 282 -16.57 10.73 2.10
CA GLY A 282 -15.32 11.12 2.76
C GLY A 282 -15.52 11.27 4.24
#